data_7e4a07f5df77d7b04ddfa8445a6edb9a
#
_entry.id   7e4a07f5df77d7b04ddfa8445a6edb9a
#
_cell.length_a   1.000
_cell.length_b   1.000
_cell.length_c   1.000
_cell.angle_alpha   90.00
_cell.angle_beta   90.00
_cell.angle_gamma   90.00
#
_symmetry.space_group_name_H-M   'P 1'
#
loop_
_entity.id
_entity.type
_entity.pdbx_description
1 polymer ?
#
loop_
_entity_poly.entity_id
_entity_poly.type
_entity_poly.pdbx_seq_one_letter_code
_entity_poly.pdbx_strand_id
1 'polypeptide(L)'
;MPFFVKTEIIKKDYLINNDLKRKIINEHIDWVKKLKKEGINIKSGFLVDELNKPGDGGLLILEMNNYRNALKIIKNDPMIKNDLVEWKLNEWVDPNK
;
A
#
# COMPACT_ATOMS: atom_id res chain seq x y z
N MET A 1 -19.57 3.22 0.36
CA MET A 1 -18.69 2.12 -0.11
C MET A 1 -17.78 1.66 1.02
N PRO A 2 -17.48 0.39 1.10
CA PRO A 2 -16.56 -0.08 2.15
C PRO A 2 -15.13 0.41 1.95
N PHE A 3 -14.36 0.35 3.03
CA PHE A 3 -12.93 0.62 3.03
C PHE A 3 -12.16 -0.69 3.08
N PHE A 4 -11.05 -0.73 2.37
CA PHE A 4 -10.13 -1.86 2.35
C PHE A 4 -8.76 -1.40 2.82
N VAL A 5 -8.09 -2.25 3.55
CA VAL A 5 -6.80 -1.92 4.16
C VAL A 5 -5.75 -2.91 3.66
N LYS A 6 -4.71 -2.39 3.04
CA LYS A 6 -3.53 -3.18 2.70
C LYS A 6 -2.46 -2.90 3.74
N THR A 7 -1.99 -3.94 4.41
CA THR A 7 -0.84 -3.86 5.30
C THR A 7 0.35 -4.56 4.63
N GLU A 8 1.56 -4.05 4.87
CA GLU A 8 2.73 -4.58 4.19
C GLU A 8 3.98 -4.43 5.03
N ILE A 9 4.96 -5.33 4.76
CA ILE A 9 6.30 -5.26 5.31
C ILE A 9 7.26 -5.45 4.15
N ILE A 10 8.34 -4.65 4.10
CA ILE A 10 9.38 -4.83 3.09
C ILE A 10 10.14 -6.14 3.42
N LYS A 11 10.34 -6.97 2.40
CA LYS A 11 11.01 -8.26 2.55
C LYS A 11 12.48 -8.04 2.94
N LYS A 12 12.89 -8.61 4.07
CA LYS A 12 14.25 -8.48 4.58
C LYS A 12 15.28 -9.19 3.71
N ASP A 13 14.87 -10.29 3.08
CA ASP A 13 15.76 -11.12 2.26
C ASP A 13 15.81 -10.66 0.80
N TYR A 14 15.21 -9.52 0.51
CA TYR A 14 15.18 -9.01 -0.85
C TYR A 14 16.55 -8.43 -1.22
N LEU A 15 17.25 -9.10 -2.14
CA LEU A 15 18.60 -8.70 -2.59
C LEU A 15 18.57 -7.55 -3.57
N ILE A 16 17.81 -6.54 -3.27
CA ILE A 16 17.69 -5.37 -4.12
C ILE A 16 18.53 -4.24 -3.53
N ASN A 17 19.24 -3.50 -4.38
CA ASN A 17 20.00 -2.37 -3.89
C ASN A 17 19.09 -1.21 -3.51
N ASN A 18 19.62 -0.28 -2.69
CA ASN A 18 18.84 0.83 -2.18
C ASN A 18 18.30 1.75 -3.27
N ASP A 19 19.02 1.91 -4.36
CA ASP A 19 18.59 2.77 -5.47
C ASP A 19 17.37 2.19 -6.18
N LEU A 20 17.38 0.88 -6.43
CA LEU A 20 16.23 0.21 -7.06
C LEU A 20 15.02 0.21 -6.13
N LYS A 21 15.24 -0.02 -4.85
CA LYS A 21 14.18 0.04 -3.82
C LYS A 21 13.53 1.42 -3.79
N ARG A 22 14.36 2.48 -3.81
CA ARG A 22 13.86 3.87 -3.83
C ARG A 22 13.07 4.15 -5.09
N LYS A 23 13.53 3.65 -6.24
CA LYS A 23 12.82 3.77 -7.51
C LYS A 23 11.43 3.14 -7.44
N ILE A 24 11.33 1.93 -6.90
CA ILE A 24 10.05 1.23 -6.76
C ILE A 24 9.11 2.00 -5.84
N ILE A 25 9.63 2.51 -4.71
CA ILE A 25 8.83 3.29 -3.76
C ILE A 25 8.32 4.58 -4.42
N ASN A 26 9.16 5.26 -5.22
CA ASN A 26 8.74 6.45 -5.95
C ASN A 26 7.67 6.13 -7.00
N GLU A 27 7.76 5.00 -7.67
CA GLU A 27 6.73 4.54 -8.59
C GLU A 27 5.41 4.29 -7.87
N HIS A 28 5.47 3.73 -6.66
CA HIS A 28 4.30 3.53 -5.79
C HIS A 28 3.65 4.88 -5.45
N ILE A 29 4.44 5.87 -5.06
CA ILE A 29 3.94 7.20 -4.73
C ILE A 29 3.22 7.82 -5.93
N ASP A 30 3.81 7.71 -7.12
CA ASP A 30 3.21 8.22 -8.36
C ASP A 30 1.92 7.48 -8.71
N TRP A 31 1.88 6.16 -8.49
CA TRP A 31 0.70 5.34 -8.72
C TRP A 31 -0.46 5.79 -7.80
N VAL A 32 -0.18 6.05 -6.53
CA VAL A 32 -1.20 6.57 -5.59
C VAL A 32 -1.72 7.94 -6.05
N LYS A 33 -0.82 8.84 -6.47
CA LYS A 33 -1.20 10.15 -6.97
C LYS A 33 -2.12 10.05 -8.20
N LYS A 34 -1.83 9.12 -9.09
CA LYS A 34 -2.64 8.88 -10.28
C LYS A 34 -4.05 8.43 -9.88
N LEU A 35 -4.17 7.49 -8.96
CA LEU A 35 -5.46 7.01 -8.49
C LEU A 35 -6.29 8.13 -7.86
N LYS A 36 -5.65 9.00 -7.08
CA LYS A 36 -6.33 10.16 -6.50
C LYS A 36 -6.88 11.09 -7.58
N LYS A 37 -6.12 11.32 -8.64
CA LYS A 37 -6.57 12.14 -9.78
C LYS A 37 -7.75 11.52 -10.49
N GLU A 38 -7.86 10.20 -10.50
CA GLU A 38 -8.98 9.47 -11.09
C GLU A 38 -10.22 9.47 -10.19
N GLY A 39 -10.15 10.13 -9.04
CA GLY A 39 -11.27 10.23 -8.11
C GLY A 39 -11.38 9.12 -7.09
N ILE A 40 -10.37 8.27 -7.00
CA ILE A 40 -10.36 7.18 -6.02
C ILE A 40 -9.92 7.72 -4.66
N ASN A 41 -10.68 7.40 -3.62
CA ASN A 41 -10.34 7.75 -2.25
C ASN A 41 -9.32 6.74 -1.73
N ILE A 42 -8.05 7.14 -1.73
CA ILE A 42 -6.93 6.30 -1.35
C ILE A 42 -5.95 7.11 -0.50
N LYS A 43 -5.40 6.46 0.52
CA LYS A 43 -4.39 7.04 1.38
C LYS A 43 -3.34 5.98 1.65
N SER A 44 -2.06 6.32 1.49
CA SER A 44 -0.97 5.38 1.66
C SER A 44 0.21 6.05 2.34
N GLY A 45 0.88 5.30 3.20
CA GLY A 45 2.06 5.79 3.90
C GLY A 45 2.83 4.68 4.57
N PHE A 46 3.98 5.02 5.13
CA PHE A 46 4.78 4.08 5.92
C PHE A 46 4.61 4.39 7.40
N LEU A 47 4.81 3.36 8.22
CA LEU A 47 4.67 3.47 9.66
C LEU A 47 6.03 3.78 10.29
N VAL A 48 6.02 4.64 11.29
CA VAL A 48 7.23 4.99 12.03
C VAL A 48 7.03 4.67 13.51
N ASP A 49 8.14 4.46 14.23
CA ASP A 49 8.10 4.24 15.67
C ASP A 49 8.01 5.57 16.43
N GLU A 50 8.07 5.50 17.76
CA GLU A 50 7.99 6.69 18.63
C GLU A 50 9.13 7.69 18.42
N LEU A 51 10.22 7.25 17.79
CA LEU A 51 11.37 8.10 17.46
C LEU A 51 11.33 8.57 16.00
N ASN A 52 10.19 8.40 15.33
CA ASN A 52 9.99 8.75 13.92
C ASN A 52 10.88 7.96 12.96
N LYS A 53 11.31 6.77 13.35
CA LYS A 53 12.10 5.91 12.49
C LYS A 53 11.22 4.96 11.70
N PRO A 54 11.42 4.84 10.38
CA PRO A 54 10.66 3.87 9.57
C PRO A 54 11.14 2.45 9.83
N GLY A 55 10.36 1.48 9.40
CA GLY A 55 10.69 0.06 9.54
C GLY A 55 9.53 -0.80 9.99
N ASP A 56 8.43 -0.19 10.40
CA ASP A 56 7.24 -0.92 10.88
C ASP A 56 6.25 -1.22 9.75
N GLY A 57 6.71 -1.11 8.50
CA GLY A 57 5.90 -1.44 7.35
C GLY A 57 5.11 -0.27 6.81
N GLY A 58 4.09 -0.58 6.03
CA GLY A 58 3.24 0.41 5.40
C GLY A 58 1.76 0.08 5.55
N LEU A 59 0.96 1.10 5.33
CA LEU A 59 -0.50 1.02 5.41
C LEU A 59 -1.10 1.79 4.24
N LEU A 60 -2.05 1.16 3.56
CA LEU A 60 -2.82 1.80 2.51
C LEU A 60 -4.30 1.57 2.78
N ILE A 61 -5.10 2.64 2.69
CA ILE A 61 -6.54 2.56 2.84
C ILE A 61 -7.18 2.98 1.52
N LEU A 62 -8.14 2.17 1.04
CA LEU A 62 -8.78 2.33 -0.25
C LEU A 62 -10.29 2.18 -0.10
N GLU A 63 -11.05 3.17 -0.56
CA GLU A 63 -12.50 3.05 -0.64
C GLU A 63 -12.88 2.47 -2.01
N MET A 64 -13.63 1.37 -2.00
CA MET A 64 -14.01 0.67 -3.22
C MET A 64 -15.32 -0.08 -2.98
N ASN A 65 -16.01 -0.44 -4.05
CA ASN A 65 -17.32 -1.06 -3.94
C ASN A 65 -17.29 -2.51 -3.43
N ASN A 66 -16.23 -3.28 -3.69
CA ASN A 66 -16.09 -4.64 -3.18
C ASN A 66 -14.63 -5.07 -3.13
N TYR A 67 -14.38 -6.20 -2.47
CA TYR A 67 -13.02 -6.75 -2.28
C TYR A 67 -12.34 -7.06 -3.61
N ARG A 68 -13.07 -7.67 -4.54
CA ARG A 68 -12.49 -8.06 -5.84
C ARG A 68 -11.95 -6.84 -6.60
N ASN A 69 -12.70 -5.75 -6.62
CA ASN A 69 -12.28 -4.54 -7.31
C ASN A 69 -11.11 -3.87 -6.58
N ALA A 70 -11.13 -3.86 -5.24
CA ALA A 70 -10.01 -3.37 -4.46
C ALA A 70 -8.74 -4.17 -4.75
N LEU A 71 -8.86 -5.50 -4.80
CA LEU A 71 -7.72 -6.38 -5.09
C LEU A 71 -7.14 -6.12 -6.48
N LYS A 72 -7.99 -5.89 -7.48
CA LYS A 72 -7.52 -5.56 -8.84
C LYS A 72 -6.66 -4.31 -8.85
N ILE A 73 -7.07 -3.29 -8.11
CA ILE A 73 -6.30 -2.04 -7.99
C ILE A 73 -4.99 -2.29 -7.26
N ILE A 74 -5.04 -2.97 -6.12
CA ILE A 74 -3.87 -3.21 -5.28
C ILE A 74 -2.80 -4.02 -6.01
N LYS A 75 -3.19 -4.98 -6.84
CA LYS A 75 -2.24 -5.80 -7.60
C LYS A 75 -1.42 -5.00 -8.60
N ASN A 76 -1.82 -3.78 -8.92
CA ASN A 76 -1.07 -2.89 -9.79
C ASN A 76 -0.06 -2.01 -9.04
N ASP A 77 -0.02 -2.11 -7.71
CA ASP A 77 0.96 -1.40 -6.90
C ASP A 77 2.37 -1.83 -7.30
N PRO A 78 3.25 -0.90 -7.68
CA PRO A 78 4.63 -1.25 -8.06
C PRO A 78 5.39 -2.02 -7.00
N MET A 79 5.12 -1.80 -5.72
CA MET A 79 5.76 -2.54 -4.64
C MET A 79 5.35 -4.02 -4.64
N ILE A 80 4.10 -4.30 -5.02
CA ILE A 80 3.61 -5.67 -5.15
C ILE A 80 4.10 -6.30 -6.45
N LYS A 81 4.03 -5.57 -7.56
CA LYS A 81 4.47 -6.07 -8.87
C LYS A 81 5.94 -6.44 -8.88
N ASN A 82 6.76 -5.73 -8.12
CA ASN A 82 8.20 -5.99 -8.02
C ASN A 82 8.55 -6.92 -6.86
N ASP A 83 7.54 -7.48 -6.21
CA ASP A 83 7.71 -8.44 -5.12
C ASP A 83 8.58 -7.89 -3.97
N LEU A 84 8.48 -6.59 -3.73
CA LEU A 84 9.26 -5.92 -2.70
C LEU A 84 8.71 -6.15 -1.30
N VAL A 85 7.41 -6.41 -1.18
CA VAL A 85 6.70 -6.47 0.11
C VAL A 85 5.95 -7.77 0.28
N GLU A 86 5.83 -8.20 1.55
CA GLU A 86 4.81 -9.13 1.97
C GLU A 86 3.59 -8.32 2.36
N TRP A 87 2.42 -8.70 1.88
CA TRP A 87 1.23 -7.87 2.04
C TRP A 87 -0.01 -8.71 2.20
N LYS A 88 -1.04 -8.08 2.73
CA LYS A 88 -2.38 -8.65 2.75
C LYS A 88 -3.41 -7.54 2.62
N LEU A 89 -4.59 -7.89 2.11
CA LEU A 89 -5.70 -6.98 1.92
C LEU A 89 -6.89 -7.46 2.72
N ASN A 90 -7.47 -6.58 3.51
CA ASN A 90 -8.65 -6.87 4.32
C ASN A 90 -9.69 -5.76 4.12
N GLU A 91 -10.96 -6.12 4.24
CA GLU A 91 -11.99 -5.09 4.40
C GLU A 91 -11.97 -4.60 5.84
N TRP A 92 -12.11 -3.28 6.01
CA TRP A 92 -12.25 -2.68 7.33
C TRP A 92 -13.73 -2.51 7.62
N VAL A 93 -14.22 -3.23 8.61
CA VAL A 93 -15.61 -3.17 9.05
C VAL A 93 -15.68 -2.46 10.39
N ASP A 94 -16.46 -1.37 10.45
CA ASP A 94 -16.70 -0.66 11.71
C ASP A 94 -17.98 -1.22 12.32
N PRO A 95 -17.90 -1.99 13.44
CA PRO A 95 -19.07 -2.61 14.04
C PRO A 95 -19.97 -1.61 14.77
N ASN A 96 -19.50 -0.39 14.98
CA ASN A 96 -20.24 0.65 15.71
C ASN A 96 -20.95 1.63 14.76
N LYS A 97 -20.94 1.35 13.48
CA LYS A 97 -21.50 2.23 12.48
C LYS A 97 -23.03 2.15 12.44
#